data_34d92ba9aff7cc8f6e248ec89a1758e3
#
_entry.id   34d92ba9aff7cc8f6e248ec89a1758e3
#
_cell.length_a   1.000
_cell.length_b   1.000
_cell.length_c   1.000
_cell.angle_alpha   90.00
_cell.angle_beta   90.00
_cell.angle_gamma   90.00
#
_symmetry.space_group_name_H-M   'P 1'
#
loop_
_entity.id
_entity.type
_entity.pdbx_description
1 polymer ?
#
loop_
_entity_poly.entity_id
_entity_poly.type
_entity_poly.pdbx_seq_one_letter_code
_entity_poly.pdbx_strand_id
1 'polypeptide(L)' 'MLTTFILNRMQIKYLYDHYIDHLIRFDRIDLYHYEAVLRFNTKTALEQAMRVFYGNHPNTKPKVTIMNMDLQ' A
#
# COMPACT_ATOMS: atom_id res chain seq x y z
N MET A 1 -6.26 9.51 -4.97
CA MET A 1 -5.30 9.49 -3.84
C MET A 1 -4.34 8.34 -4.03
N LEU A 2 -3.08 8.67 -4.21
CA LEU A 2 -2.05 7.65 -4.41
C LEU A 2 -1.30 7.42 -3.11
N THR A 3 -1.00 6.16 -2.83
CA THR A 3 -0.31 5.77 -1.61
C THR A 3 0.75 4.74 -1.93
N THR A 4 1.94 4.94 -1.38
CA THR A 4 3.04 4.00 -1.56
C THR A 4 3.18 3.14 -0.32
N PHE A 5 3.06 1.83 -0.50
CA PHE A 5 3.22 0.85 0.57
C PHE A 5 4.54 0.11 0.39
N ILE A 6 5.24 -0.10 1.48
CA ILE A 6 6.42 -0.96 1.49
C ILE A 6 6.00 -2.28 2.10
N LEU A 7 5.99 -3.31 1.29
CA LEU A 7 5.39 -4.60 1.65
C LEU A 7 6.38 -5.75 1.52
N ASN A 8 6.20 -6.76 2.34
CA ASN A 8 6.96 -7.99 2.20
C ASN A 8 6.25 -8.94 1.23
N ARG A 9 6.84 -10.12 1.01
CA ARG A 9 6.31 -11.08 0.04
C ARG A 9 4.89 -11.54 0.38
N MET A 10 4.61 -11.80 1.63
CA MET A 10 3.27 -12.25 2.03
C MET A 10 2.23 -11.16 1.83
N GLN A 11 2.60 -9.94 2.13
CA GLN A 11 1.70 -8.80 1.93
C GLN A 11 1.45 -8.55 0.45
N ILE A 12 2.46 -8.75 -0.39
CA ILE A 12 2.29 -8.63 -1.84
C ILE A 12 1.31 -9.67 -2.35
N LYS A 13 1.37 -10.88 -1.84
CA LYS A 13 0.42 -11.91 -2.24
C LYS A 13 -1.01 -11.50 -1.88
N TYR A 14 -1.20 -10.94 -0.69
CA TYR A 14 -2.50 -10.44 -0.28
C TYR A 14 -2.95 -9.30 -1.18
N LEU A 15 -2.03 -8.42 -1.55
CA LEU A 15 -2.32 -7.33 -2.45
C LEU A 15 -2.85 -7.85 -3.79
N TYR A 16 -2.20 -8.84 -4.36
CA TYR A 16 -2.66 -9.41 -5.63
C TYR A 16 -4.01 -10.09 -5.49
N ASP A 17 -4.26 -10.72 -4.35
CA ASP A 17 -5.52 -11.43 -4.17
C ASP A 17 -6.70 -10.51 -3.92
N HIS A 18 -6.46 -9.35 -3.31
CA HIS A 18 -7.56 -8.51 -2.83
C HIS A 18 -7.52 -7.06 -3.30
N TYR A 19 -6.36 -6.56 -3.76
CA TYR A 19 -6.20 -5.15 -4.08
C TYR A 19 -5.59 -4.91 -5.45
N ILE A 20 -5.61 -5.90 -6.31
CA ILE A 20 -4.99 -5.77 -7.63
C ILE A 20 -5.60 -4.63 -8.45
N ASP A 21 -6.89 -4.37 -8.27
CA ASP A 21 -7.58 -3.32 -9.01
C ASP A 21 -7.12 -1.92 -8.61
N HIS A 22 -6.47 -1.80 -7.47
CA HIS A 22 -5.94 -0.52 -6.98
C HIS A 22 -4.49 -0.30 -7.36
N LEU A 23 -3.82 -1.32 -7.86
CA LEU A 23 -2.39 -1.27 -8.11
C LEU A 23 -2.07 -0.45 -9.34
N ILE A 24 -1.21 0.56 -9.16
CA ILE A 24 -0.73 1.41 -10.24
C ILE A 24 0.66 0.96 -10.68
N ARG A 25 1.55 0.72 -9.72
CA ARG A 25 2.93 0.37 -10.00
C ARG A 25 3.48 -0.50 -8.89
N PHE A 26 4.41 -1.34 -9.25
CA PHE A 26 4.98 -2.31 -8.34
C PHE A 26 6.45 -2.51 -8.69
N ASP A 27 7.33 -2.31 -7.71
CA ASP A 27 8.77 -2.46 -7.88
C ASP A 27 9.37 -3.18 -6.69
N ARG A 28 10.38 -3.97 -6.96
CA ARG A 28 11.14 -4.61 -5.91
C ARG A 28 12.21 -3.64 -5.41
N ILE A 29 12.28 -3.49 -4.08
CA ILE A 29 13.28 -2.61 -3.46
C ILE A 29 14.53 -3.40 -3.09
N ASP A 30 14.35 -4.54 -2.41
CA ASP A 30 15.44 -5.40 -1.99
C ASP A 30 14.96 -6.84 -1.97
N LEU A 31 15.73 -7.73 -1.35
CA LEU A 31 15.40 -9.16 -1.32
C LEU A 31 14.09 -9.46 -0.62
N TYR A 32 13.66 -8.61 0.29
CA TYR A 32 12.53 -8.89 1.15
C TYR A 32 11.39 -7.89 1.03
N HIS A 33 11.59 -6.79 0.32
CA HIS A 33 10.61 -5.72 0.29
C HIS A 33 10.29 -5.26 -1.13
N TYR A 34 9.04 -4.83 -1.27
CA TYR A 34 8.51 -4.33 -2.52
C TYR A 34 7.84 -2.99 -2.27
N GLU A 35 7.90 -2.12 -3.26
CA GLU A 35 7.19 -0.86 -3.23
C GLU A 35 5.98 -0.99 -4.14
N ALA A 36 4.81 -0.77 -3.58
CA ALA A 36 3.57 -0.86 -4.34
C ALA A 36 2.85 0.49 -4.24
N VAL A 37 2.52 1.07 -5.38
CA VAL A 37 1.76 2.30 -5.45
C VAL A 37 0.34 1.95 -5.78
N LEU A 38 -0.59 2.33 -4.90
CA LEU A 38 -2.00 2.03 -5.05
C LEU A 38 -2.81 3.33 -5.10
N ARG A 39 -3.93 3.25 -5.79
CA ARG A 39 -4.88 4.36 -5.86
C ARG A 39 -6.14 4.01 -5.11
N PHE A 40 -6.61 4.94 -4.29
CA PHE A 40 -7.87 4.81 -3.58
C PHE A 40 -8.74 6.03 -3.86
N ASN A 41 -10.04 5.79 -3.96
CA ASN A 41 -10.98 6.88 -4.24
C ASN A 41 -11.39 7.62 -2.98
N THR A 42 -11.24 6.99 -1.81
CA THR A 42 -11.64 7.59 -0.55
C THR A 42 -10.57 7.38 0.51
N LYS A 43 -10.54 8.27 1.49
CA LYS A 43 -9.64 8.14 2.62
C LYS A 43 -9.98 6.90 3.45
N THR A 44 -11.27 6.57 3.55
CA THR A 44 -11.71 5.40 4.30
C THR A 44 -11.14 4.13 3.69
N ALA A 45 -11.17 4.00 2.37
CA ALA A 45 -10.61 2.84 1.70
C ALA A 45 -9.11 2.74 1.92
N LEU A 46 -8.42 3.88 1.87
CA LEU A 46 -6.99 3.92 2.14
C LEU A 46 -6.67 3.46 3.56
N GLU A 47 -7.40 3.98 4.55
CA GLU A 47 -7.18 3.62 5.94
C GLU A 47 -7.44 2.14 6.18
N GLN A 48 -8.45 1.61 5.53
CA GLN A 48 -8.77 0.19 5.64
C GLN A 48 -7.63 -0.66 5.09
N ALA A 49 -7.07 -0.29 3.96
CA ALA A 49 -5.94 -0.99 3.39
C ALA A 49 -4.72 -0.92 4.31
N MET A 50 -4.48 0.24 4.93
CA MET A 50 -3.39 0.40 5.87
C MET A 50 -3.53 -0.55 7.05
N ARG A 51 -4.74 -0.73 7.57
CA ARG A 51 -4.97 -1.69 8.65
C ARG A 51 -4.70 -3.11 8.20
N VAL A 52 -5.12 -3.44 7.01
CA VAL A 52 -4.93 -4.79 6.48
C VAL A 52 -3.46 -5.13 6.35
N PHE A 53 -2.67 -4.22 5.78
CA PHE A 53 -1.27 -4.51 5.52
C PHE A 53 -0.37 -4.29 6.74
N TYR A 54 -0.71 -3.36 7.61
CA TYR A 54 0.16 -2.97 8.71
C TYR A 54 -0.45 -3.22 10.08
N GLY A 55 -1.70 -3.62 10.12
CA GLY A 55 -2.38 -3.85 11.38
C GLY A 55 -2.63 -2.57 12.14
N ASN A 56 -2.97 -2.72 13.41
CA ASN A 56 -3.28 -1.60 14.30
C ASN A 56 -2.17 -1.31 15.28
N HIS A 57 -0.92 -1.59 14.91
CA HIS A 57 0.22 -1.42 15.80
C HIS A 57 0.94 -0.12 15.47
N PRO A 58 0.74 0.93 16.26
CA PRO A 58 1.36 2.22 15.97
C PRO A 58 2.89 2.18 15.95
N ASN A 59 3.47 1.25 16.70
CA ASN A 59 4.92 1.14 16.79
C ASN A 59 5.56 0.46 15.59
N THR A 60 4.78 -0.17 14.76
CA THR A 60 5.28 -0.86 13.58
C THR A 60 4.83 -0.19 12.31
N LYS A 61 4.50 1.08 12.39
CA LYS A 61 4.07 1.83 11.22
C LYS A 61 5.16 1.83 10.18
N PRO A 62 4.92 1.25 9.04
CA PRO A 62 5.85 1.37 7.94
C PRO A 62 5.77 2.76 7.35
N LYS A 63 6.69 3.03 6.46
CA LYS A 63 6.70 4.31 5.78
C LYS A 63 5.63 4.29 4.71
N VAL A 64 4.56 5.00 4.98
CA VAL A 64 3.51 5.21 3.99
C VAL A 64 3.58 6.65 3.54
N THR A 65 3.73 6.84 2.25
CA THR A 65 3.74 8.16 1.67
C THR A 65 2.45 8.36 0.91
N ILE A 66 1.67 9.34 1.33
CA ILE A 66 0.44 9.70 0.63
C ILE A 66 0.78 10.78 -0.36
N MET A 67 0.50 10.49 -1.61
CA MET A 67 0.78 11.42 -2.70
C MET A 67 -0.52 11.98 -3.23
N ASN A 68 -0.51 13.27 -3.50
CA ASN A 68 -1.71 13.96 -3.97
C ASN A 68 -1.74 14.12 -5.48
N MET A 69 -1.04 13.28 -6.18
CA MET A 69 -0.93 13.40 -7.63
C MET A 69 -2.25 13.14 -8.34
N ASP A 70 -3.11 12.39 -7.71
CA ASP A 70 -4.41 12.08 -8.28
C ASP A 70 -5.41 13.23 -8.16
N LEU A 71 -5.00 14.31 -7.54
CA LEU A 71 -5.85 15.50 -7.42
C LEU A 71 -5.81 16.39 -8.66
N GLN A 72 -4.87 16.14 -9.52
CA GLN A 72 -4.78 16.91 -10.76
C GLN A 72 -5.84 16.53 -11.77
#